data_ee5008491c800b77ca797215c551a5d9
#
_entry.id   ee5008491c800b77ca797215c551a5d9
#
_cell.length_a   1.000
_cell.length_b   1.000
_cell.length_c   1.000
_cell.angle_alpha   90.00
_cell.angle_beta   90.00
_cell.angle_gamma   90.00
#
_symmetry.space_group_name_H-M   'P 1'
#
loop_
_entity.id
_entity.type
_entity.pdbx_description
1 polymer ?
#
loop_
_entity_poly.entity_id
_entity_poly.type
_entity_poly.pdbx_seq_one_letter_code
_entity_poly.pdbx_strand_id
1 'polypeptide(L)'
;MHGAGELGLSVAEHRVDASRRTVQRTVTRLDLAEAVYRCIGLSRKESAVLVQSVLDELADALIGGESVKLSSFGRFLVRAKSERIGRNPKTGIEVPITERRVMVFKPSNVLKARINDLAVADEEDD
;
A
#
# COMPACT_ATOMS: atom_id res chain seq x y z
N MET A 1 -25.68 -1.56 16.81
CA MET A 1 -25.29 -1.20 16.19
C MET A 1 -24.66 -1.54 15.58
N HIS A 2 -24.37 -1.86 15.26
CA HIS A 2 -23.71 -2.17 14.62
C HIS A 2 -22.76 -1.69 14.30
N GLY A 3 -22.15 -1.65 14.42
CA GLY A 3 -21.30 -0.83 14.23
C GLY A 3 -20.13 -1.08 13.51
N ALA A 4 -19.41 -2.08 13.80
CA ALA A 4 -18.15 -2.29 13.12
C ALA A 4 -18.34 -2.42 11.62
N GLY A 5 -19.36 -3.14 11.21
CA GLY A 5 -19.61 -3.31 9.81
C GLY A 5 -20.00 -2.02 9.16
N GLU A 6 -20.73 -1.21 9.85
CA GLU A 6 -21.17 0.02 9.29
C GLU A 6 -20.03 0.98 9.15
N LEU A 7 -19.11 0.97 10.08
CA LEU A 7 -17.96 1.84 9.98
C LEU A 7 -17.12 1.46 8.77
N GLY A 8 -16.96 0.17 8.54
CA GLY A 8 -16.22 -0.28 7.39
C GLY A 8 -16.89 0.11 6.09
N LEU A 9 -18.19 -0.01 6.01
CA LEU A 9 -18.90 0.35 4.83
C LEU A 9 -18.80 1.83 4.56
N SER A 10 -18.87 2.63 5.59
CA SER A 10 -18.79 4.05 5.44
C SER A 10 -17.47 4.47 4.84
N VAL A 11 -16.39 3.90 5.31
CA VAL A 11 -15.08 4.22 4.79
C VAL A 11 -14.96 3.77 3.34
N ALA A 12 -15.48 2.59 3.02
CA ALA A 12 -15.40 2.08 1.67
C ALA A 12 -16.19 2.95 0.71
N GLU A 13 -17.34 3.40 1.12
CA GLU A 13 -18.16 4.24 0.28
C GLU A 13 -17.48 5.56 0.02
N HIS A 14 -16.86 6.11 1.02
CA HIS A 14 -16.16 7.35 0.89
C HIS A 14 -15.03 7.22 -0.14
N ARG A 15 -14.29 6.14 -0.11
CA ARG A 15 -13.23 5.95 -1.05
C ARG A 15 -13.73 5.74 -2.46
N VAL A 16 -14.85 5.05 -2.62
CA VAL A 16 -15.42 4.85 -3.93
C VAL A 16 -15.81 6.19 -4.54
N ASP A 17 -16.36 7.08 -3.74
CA ASP A 17 -16.72 8.38 -4.22
C ASP A 17 -15.48 9.13 -4.68
N ALA A 18 -14.43 9.07 -3.92
CA ALA A 18 -13.20 9.73 -4.30
C ALA A 18 -12.64 9.17 -5.58
N SER A 19 -12.77 7.87 -5.78
CA SER A 19 -12.22 7.25 -6.96
C SER A 19 -12.95 7.62 -8.23
N ARG A 20 -14.15 8.11 -8.13
CA ARG A 20 -14.90 8.51 -9.30
C ARG A 20 -14.54 9.89 -9.77
N ARG A 21 -13.74 10.62 -9.05
CA ARG A 21 -13.37 11.94 -9.44
C ARG A 21 -12.29 11.87 -10.48
N THR A 22 -12.27 12.83 -11.36
CA THR A 22 -11.26 12.87 -12.37
C THR A 22 -9.98 13.47 -11.83
N VAL A 23 -10.07 14.23 -10.75
CA VAL A 23 -8.92 14.86 -10.20
C VAL A 23 -8.08 13.86 -9.45
N GLN A 24 -6.80 13.82 -9.72
CA GLN A 24 -5.92 12.94 -9.04
C GLN A 24 -5.39 13.60 -7.81
N ARG A 25 -5.33 12.88 -6.72
CA ARG A 25 -4.77 13.41 -5.49
C ARG A 25 -3.93 12.33 -4.87
N THR A 26 -3.01 12.72 -4.03
CA THR A 26 -2.15 11.80 -3.31
C THR A 26 -2.71 11.59 -1.92
N VAL A 27 -2.90 10.34 -1.54
CA VAL A 27 -3.31 10.01 -0.19
C VAL A 27 -2.05 9.97 0.66
N THR A 28 -2.04 10.75 1.72
CA THR A 28 -0.87 10.88 2.58
C THR A 28 -1.13 10.21 3.93
N ARG A 29 -0.12 10.19 4.78
CA ARG A 29 -0.29 9.66 6.13
C ARG A 29 -1.36 10.42 6.89
N LEU A 30 -1.46 11.70 6.64
CA LEU A 30 -2.46 12.52 7.30
C LEU A 30 -3.86 12.05 6.89
N ASP A 31 -4.04 11.71 5.63
CA ASP A 31 -5.31 11.20 5.14
C ASP A 31 -5.66 9.87 5.80
N LEU A 32 -4.66 9.01 5.99
CA LEU A 32 -4.88 7.74 6.65
C LEU A 32 -5.24 7.95 8.12
N ALA A 33 -4.57 8.89 8.77
CA ALA A 33 -4.85 9.18 10.16
C ALA A 33 -6.28 9.75 10.31
N GLU A 34 -6.69 10.55 9.35
CA GLU A 34 -8.03 11.11 9.36
C GLU A 34 -9.08 10.01 9.21
N ALA A 35 -8.80 9.02 8.36
CA ALA A 35 -9.70 7.90 8.19
C ALA A 35 -9.83 7.08 9.48
N VAL A 36 -8.71 6.86 10.17
CA VAL A 36 -8.70 6.15 11.44
C VAL A 36 -9.50 6.95 12.48
N TYR A 37 -9.28 8.25 12.51
CA TYR A 37 -9.97 9.13 13.43
C TYR A 37 -11.49 8.99 13.26
N ARG A 38 -11.95 9.01 12.03
CA ARG A 38 -13.38 8.91 11.76
C ARG A 38 -13.96 7.55 12.08
N CYS A 39 -13.17 6.49 11.95
CA CYS A 39 -13.68 5.15 12.10
C CYS A 39 -13.55 4.57 13.48
N ILE A 40 -12.52 4.96 14.20
CA ILE A 40 -12.19 4.26 15.44
C ILE A 40 -12.57 5.02 16.69
N GLY A 41 -12.72 6.32 16.61
CA GLY A 41 -13.09 7.09 17.77
C GLY A 41 -11.94 7.51 18.67
N LEU A 42 -10.71 7.38 18.18
CA LEU A 42 -9.56 7.87 18.90
C LEU A 42 -9.41 9.36 18.65
N SER A 43 -8.59 10.04 19.42
CA SER A 43 -8.29 11.43 19.15
C SER A 43 -7.47 11.53 17.86
N ARG A 44 -7.35 12.72 17.31
CA ARG A 44 -6.56 12.91 16.11
C ARG A 44 -5.11 12.58 16.35
N LYS A 45 -4.60 12.93 17.51
CA LYS A 45 -3.23 12.63 17.84
C LYS A 45 -3.00 11.13 17.95
N GLU A 46 -3.91 10.43 18.62
CA GLU A 46 -3.80 8.99 18.77
C GLU A 46 -3.93 8.28 17.43
N SER A 47 -4.78 8.80 16.55
CA SER A 47 -4.95 8.23 15.24
C SER A 47 -3.67 8.36 14.41
N ALA A 48 -3.00 9.49 14.51
CA ALA A 48 -1.75 9.70 13.80
C ALA A 48 -0.66 8.78 14.34
N VAL A 49 -0.61 8.59 15.65
CA VAL A 49 0.35 7.69 16.27
C VAL A 49 0.10 6.26 15.81
N LEU A 50 -1.16 5.86 15.74
CA LEU A 50 -1.50 4.52 15.33
C LEU A 50 -1.06 4.25 13.89
N VAL A 51 -1.33 5.17 12.99
CA VAL A 51 -0.92 5.04 11.60
C VAL A 51 0.61 4.93 11.51
N GLN A 52 1.31 5.78 12.26
CA GLN A 52 2.77 5.74 12.25
C GLN A 52 3.28 4.40 12.76
N SER A 53 2.64 3.84 13.78
CA SER A 53 3.04 2.56 14.34
C SER A 53 2.90 1.44 13.31
N VAL A 54 1.82 1.44 12.56
CA VAL A 54 1.62 0.44 11.54
C VAL A 54 2.68 0.56 10.45
N LEU A 55 2.96 1.77 10.01
CA LEU A 55 3.95 1.98 8.97
C LEU A 55 5.35 1.62 9.45
N ASP A 56 5.65 1.90 10.70
CA ASP A 56 6.94 1.53 11.28
C ASP A 56 7.10 0.01 11.35
N GLU A 57 6.03 -0.67 11.68
CA GLU A 57 6.07 -2.12 11.76
C GLU A 57 6.33 -2.72 10.37
N LEU A 58 5.68 -2.19 9.34
CA LEU A 58 5.91 -2.64 7.99
C LEU A 58 7.35 -2.36 7.57
N ALA A 59 7.83 -1.16 7.85
CA ALA A 59 9.17 -0.77 7.48
C ALA A 59 10.21 -1.65 8.16
N ASP A 60 10.04 -1.91 9.44
CA ASP A 60 10.99 -2.72 10.20
C ASP A 60 11.05 -4.14 9.66
N ALA A 61 9.91 -4.72 9.30
CA ALA A 61 9.90 -6.05 8.74
C ALA A 61 10.67 -6.09 7.42
N LEU A 62 10.44 -5.11 6.56
CA LEU A 62 11.09 -5.05 5.26
C LEU A 62 12.58 -4.79 5.38
N ILE A 63 12.97 -3.92 6.30
CA ILE A 63 14.37 -3.65 6.56
C ILE A 63 15.06 -4.93 7.00
N GLY A 64 14.39 -5.75 7.77
CA GLY A 64 14.93 -7.02 8.21
C GLY A 64 14.88 -8.11 7.16
N GLY A 65 14.35 -7.82 5.98
CA GLY A 65 14.30 -8.80 4.89
C GLY A 65 13.09 -9.69 4.90
N GLU A 66 12.12 -9.40 5.74
CA GLU A 66 10.91 -10.21 5.80
C GLU A 66 9.89 -9.71 4.79
N SER A 67 9.03 -10.61 4.33
CA SER A 67 7.93 -10.20 3.47
C SER A 67 6.77 -9.80 4.36
N VAL A 68 5.93 -8.91 3.86
CA VAL A 68 4.70 -8.53 4.56
C VAL A 68 3.53 -8.87 3.65
N LYS A 69 2.64 -9.72 4.11
CA LYS A 69 1.48 -10.10 3.32
C LYS A 69 0.22 -9.61 4.00
N LEU A 70 -0.54 -8.79 3.28
CA LEU A 70 -1.81 -8.27 3.77
C LEU A 70 -2.91 -8.87 2.90
N SER A 71 -3.68 -9.79 3.46
CA SER A 71 -4.71 -10.50 2.71
C SER A 71 -5.65 -9.54 2.02
N SER A 72 -6.01 -9.83 0.80
CA SER A 72 -6.91 -9.04 -0.02
C SER A 72 -6.35 -7.69 -0.43
N PHE A 73 -5.13 -7.37 -0.03
CA PHE A 73 -4.51 -6.12 -0.42
C PHE A 73 -3.29 -6.40 -1.29
N GLY A 74 -2.35 -7.16 -0.79
CA GLY A 74 -1.14 -7.46 -1.55
C GLY A 74 -0.01 -7.83 -0.63
N ARG A 75 1.16 -7.92 -1.20
CA ARG A 75 2.33 -8.24 -0.40
C ARG A 75 3.51 -7.41 -0.82
N PHE A 76 4.36 -7.15 0.16
CA PHE A 76 5.57 -6.40 -0.04
C PHE A 76 6.72 -7.37 0.18
N LEU A 77 7.70 -7.33 -0.67
CA LEU A 77 8.88 -8.15 -0.50
C LEU A 77 10.12 -7.38 -0.85
N VAL A 78 11.24 -7.88 -0.39
CA VAL A 78 12.53 -7.26 -0.66
C VAL A 78 13.32 -8.24 -1.50
N ARG A 79 13.90 -7.76 -2.58
CA ARG A 79 14.72 -8.58 -3.45
C ARG A 79 16.10 -8.01 -3.54
N ALA A 80 17.09 -8.90 -3.54
CA ALA A 80 18.44 -8.48 -3.76
C ALA A 80 18.69 -8.44 -5.25
N LYS A 81 19.28 -7.37 -5.74
CA LYS A 81 19.66 -7.26 -7.14
C LYS A 81 21.16 -7.21 -7.22
N SER A 82 21.73 -8.11 -8.05
CA SER A 82 23.17 -8.17 -8.16
C SER A 82 23.69 -7.04 -9.00
N GLU A 83 24.98 -6.83 -8.89
CA GLU A 83 25.68 -5.84 -9.66
C GLU A 83 25.58 -6.21 -11.12
N ARG A 84 25.44 -5.26 -11.97
CA ARG A 84 25.39 -5.47 -13.41
C ARG A 84 25.83 -4.22 -14.14
N ILE A 85 26.01 -4.33 -15.43
CA ILE A 85 26.38 -3.19 -16.25
C ILE A 85 25.17 -2.70 -17.00
N GLY A 86 24.82 -1.46 -16.82
CA GLY A 86 23.75 -0.82 -17.54
C GLY A 86 24.31 0.07 -18.62
N ARG A 87 23.45 0.60 -19.46
CA ARG A 87 23.87 1.47 -20.54
C ARG A 87 22.99 2.71 -20.55
N ASN A 88 23.62 3.86 -20.64
CA ASN A 88 22.90 5.11 -20.71
C ASN A 88 22.27 5.21 -22.10
N PRO A 89 20.97 5.26 -22.24
CA PRO A 89 20.31 5.29 -23.54
C PRO A 89 20.65 6.53 -24.37
N LYS A 90 21.05 7.61 -23.75
CA LYS A 90 21.37 8.81 -24.50
C LYS A 90 22.78 8.82 -25.02
N THR A 91 23.74 8.32 -24.29
CA THR A 91 25.13 8.37 -24.65
C THR A 91 25.66 7.04 -25.09
N GLY A 92 24.97 5.95 -24.79
CA GLY A 92 25.45 4.62 -25.08
C GLY A 92 26.59 4.17 -24.18
N ILE A 93 26.96 4.94 -23.21
CA ILE A 93 28.07 4.62 -22.33
C ILE A 93 27.62 3.62 -21.28
N GLU A 94 28.44 2.63 -21.00
CA GLU A 94 28.16 1.63 -20.01
C GLU A 94 28.42 2.20 -18.63
N VAL A 95 27.50 1.95 -17.72
CA VAL A 95 27.61 2.43 -16.35
C VAL A 95 27.37 1.26 -15.41
N PRO A 96 28.25 1.02 -14.46
CA PRO A 96 28.04 -0.09 -13.52
C PRO A 96 26.88 0.23 -12.59
N ILE A 97 26.03 -0.77 -12.35
CA ILE A 97 24.93 -0.65 -11.42
C ILE A 97 25.25 -1.57 -10.24
N THR A 98 25.40 -0.98 -9.08
CA THR A 98 25.85 -1.72 -7.92
C THR A 98 24.76 -2.63 -7.39
N GLU A 99 25.17 -3.61 -6.61
CA GLU A 99 24.32 -4.51 -5.94
C GLU A 99 23.47 -3.72 -4.95
N ARG A 100 22.22 -4.05 -4.80
CA ARG A 100 21.33 -3.34 -3.89
C ARG A 100 20.09 -4.16 -3.58
N ARG A 101 19.33 -3.71 -2.62
CA ARG A 101 18.06 -4.33 -2.28
C ARG A 101 16.95 -3.40 -2.76
N VAL A 102 15.89 -3.97 -3.29
CA VAL A 102 14.74 -3.19 -3.75
C VAL A 102 13.48 -3.76 -3.16
N MET A 103 12.52 -2.92 -2.92
CA MET A 103 11.23 -3.33 -2.41
C MET A 103 10.26 -3.46 -3.58
N VAL A 104 9.49 -4.53 -3.58
CA VAL A 104 8.50 -4.79 -4.62
C VAL A 104 7.15 -4.97 -3.96
N PHE A 105 6.13 -4.37 -4.53
CA PHE A 105 4.77 -4.56 -4.06
C PHE A 105 4.01 -5.33 -5.13
N LYS A 106 3.34 -6.41 -4.72
CA LYS A 106 2.50 -7.18 -5.63
C LYS A 106 1.07 -7.11 -5.13
N PRO A 107 0.17 -6.48 -5.86
CA PRO A 107 -1.22 -6.37 -5.42
C PRO A 107 -1.91 -7.72 -5.51
N SER A 108 -2.89 -7.95 -4.64
CA SER A 108 -3.67 -9.17 -4.66
C SER A 108 -4.63 -9.14 -5.83
N ASN A 109 -5.17 -10.30 -6.18
CA ASN A 109 -6.18 -10.36 -7.25
C ASN A 109 -7.43 -9.60 -6.85
N VAL A 110 -7.76 -9.62 -5.56
CA VAL A 110 -8.92 -8.89 -5.06
C VAL A 110 -8.72 -7.39 -5.27
N LEU A 111 -7.55 -6.88 -4.95
CA LEU A 111 -7.26 -5.47 -5.10
C LEU A 111 -7.27 -5.08 -6.58
N LYS A 112 -6.68 -5.91 -7.43
CA LYS A 112 -6.66 -5.63 -8.86
C LYS A 112 -8.07 -5.57 -9.44
N ALA A 113 -8.93 -6.49 -9.02
CA ALA A 113 -10.30 -6.50 -9.49
C ALA A 113 -11.05 -5.25 -9.06
N ARG A 114 -10.81 -4.81 -7.83
CA ARG A 114 -11.47 -3.61 -7.33
C ARG A 114 -11.00 -2.36 -8.07
N ILE A 115 -9.72 -2.31 -8.39
CA ILE A 115 -9.17 -1.17 -9.12
C ILE A 115 -9.76 -1.11 -10.52
N ASN A 116 -10.01 -2.24 -11.13
CA ASN A 116 -10.57 -2.30 -12.46
C ASN A 116 -12.08 -2.37 -12.49
N ASP A 117 -12.68 -2.18 -11.35
CA ASP A 117 -14.13 -2.14 -11.25
C ASP A 117 -14.76 -3.47 -11.70
N LEU A 118 -14.09 -4.57 -11.41
CA LEU A 118 -14.58 -5.86 -11.76
C LEU A 118 -15.18 -6.54 -10.54
N ALA A 119 -15.98 -7.54 -10.76
CA ALA A 119 -16.52 -8.33 -9.66
C ALA A 119 -15.37 -9.06 -8.98
N VAL A 120 -15.32 -9.08 -7.69
CA VAL A 120 -14.28 -9.75 -6.96
C VAL A 120 -14.55 -11.23 -6.91
N ALA A 121 -13.62 -12.00 -7.43
CA ALA A 121 -13.76 -13.43 -7.44
C ALA A 121 -13.43 -13.98 -6.09
N ASP A 122 -13.86 -15.19 -5.84
CA ASP A 122 -13.63 -15.79 -4.61
C ASP A 122 -12.42 -16.51 -4.55
N GLU A 123 -11.33 -16.06 -5.04
CA GLU A 123 -10.12 -16.77 -5.03
C GLU A 123 -9.20 -16.27 -4.07
N GLU A 124 -8.16 -16.96 -3.80
CA GLU A 124 -7.19 -16.62 -2.91
C GLU A 124 -6.33 -15.62 -3.28
N ASP A 125 -5.84 -14.89 -2.42
CA ASP A 125 -4.85 -13.90 -2.64
C ASP A 125 -3.54 -14.45 -2.67
N ASP A 126 -2.60 -13.85 -3.17
CA ASP A 126 -1.25 -14.27 -3.17
C ASP A 126 -0.52 -14.13 -1.91
#